data_03ce86eedce398dc6d9577cde5e82d54
#
_entry.id   03ce86eedce398dc6d9577cde5e82d54
#
_cell.length_a   1.000
_cell.length_b   1.000
_cell.length_c   1.000
_cell.angle_alpha   90.00
_cell.angle_beta   90.00
_cell.angle_gamma   90.00
#
_symmetry.space_group_name_H-M   'P 1'
#
loop_
_entity.id
_entity.type
_entity.pdbx_description
1 polymer ?
#
loop_
_entity_poly.entity_id
_entity_poly.type
_entity_poly.pdbx_seq_one_letter_code
_entity_poly.pdbx_strand_id
1 'polypeptide(L)'
;MAVRKSKVKIKTKATSETKAKRPTAKARKALKAASAKRTRSTDKPGALCTIGYEKALPGAVIGELTRAGVKLVVDVRAVAASRRPGFSKKQLAAGLDEAGIGYLHLQPLGTPEAGREAARAGKIDALIRIYDRHLQTKTAQESLGELAGLVKARKPLLALLCYCRNPNTCHRSRIVAALEERMPLAVDDLVPPPA
;
A
#
# COMPACT_ATOMS: atom_id res chain seq x y z
N MET A 1 -23.03 44.33 -56.09
CA MET A 1 -22.49 43.02 -55.67
C MET A 1 -23.36 42.51 -54.52
N ALA A 2 -24.18 41.49 -54.76
CA ALA A 2 -25.18 40.98 -53.83
C ALA A 2 -24.62 39.77 -53.08
N VAL A 3 -24.61 39.84 -51.74
CA VAL A 3 -24.20 38.73 -50.85
C VAL A 3 -25.41 37.91 -50.50
N ARG A 4 -25.44 36.65 -50.95
CA ARG A 4 -26.49 35.68 -50.66
C ARG A 4 -26.35 35.15 -49.23
N LYS A 5 -27.36 35.32 -48.37
CA LYS A 5 -27.53 34.69 -47.08
C LYS A 5 -28.12 33.29 -47.25
N SER A 6 -27.35 32.25 -46.96
CA SER A 6 -27.86 30.87 -46.91
C SER A 6 -28.45 30.58 -45.52
N LYS A 7 -29.73 30.22 -45.48
CA LYS A 7 -30.43 29.75 -44.27
C LYS A 7 -30.16 28.25 -44.08
N VAL A 8 -29.44 27.88 -42.97
CA VAL A 8 -29.31 26.49 -42.54
C VAL A 8 -30.52 26.15 -41.68
N LYS A 9 -31.32 25.18 -42.10
CA LYS A 9 -32.43 24.59 -41.29
C LYS A 9 -31.84 23.55 -40.34
N ILE A 10 -31.89 23.80 -39.04
CA ILE A 10 -31.57 22.83 -38.00
C ILE A 10 -32.82 21.97 -37.76
N LYS A 11 -32.71 20.68 -38.08
CA LYS A 11 -33.74 19.68 -37.69
C LYS A 11 -33.47 19.22 -36.26
N THR A 12 -34.35 19.58 -35.35
CA THR A 12 -34.39 19.05 -34.00
C THR A 12 -34.93 17.63 -34.02
N LYS A 13 -34.08 16.67 -33.61
CA LYS A 13 -34.39 15.25 -33.46
C LYS A 13 -34.91 15.06 -32.02
N ALA A 14 -36.17 14.68 -31.87
CA ALA A 14 -36.80 14.37 -30.60
C ALA A 14 -36.12 13.14 -29.99
N THR A 15 -35.58 13.28 -28.80
CA THR A 15 -35.06 12.19 -27.96
C THR A 15 -36.21 11.51 -27.24
N SER A 16 -36.42 10.23 -27.52
CA SER A 16 -37.36 9.37 -26.84
C SER A 16 -36.89 9.09 -25.41
N GLU A 17 -37.61 9.56 -24.41
CA GLU A 17 -37.42 9.19 -23.01
C GLU A 17 -37.76 7.72 -22.79
N THR A 18 -36.74 6.90 -22.56
CA THR A 18 -36.90 5.53 -22.12
C THR A 18 -37.24 5.51 -20.61
N LYS A 19 -38.53 5.32 -20.28
CA LYS A 19 -39.01 5.10 -18.91
C LYS A 19 -38.29 3.90 -18.28
N ALA A 20 -37.39 4.14 -17.32
CA ALA A 20 -36.71 3.09 -16.55
C ALA A 20 -37.73 2.28 -15.74
N LYS A 21 -37.87 0.99 -16.04
CA LYS A 21 -38.77 0.06 -15.32
C LYS A 21 -38.28 -0.10 -13.86
N ARG A 22 -39.18 0.14 -12.91
CA ARG A 22 -38.96 -0.08 -11.46
C ARG A 22 -38.52 -1.54 -11.22
N PRO A 23 -37.48 -1.79 -10.42
CA PRO A 23 -37.01 -3.15 -10.16
C PRO A 23 -38.07 -3.97 -9.43
N THR A 24 -38.18 -5.25 -9.80
CA THR A 24 -39.14 -6.20 -9.24
C THR A 24 -38.81 -6.54 -7.77
N ALA A 25 -39.82 -7.03 -7.03
CA ALA A 25 -39.64 -7.42 -5.61
C ALA A 25 -38.52 -8.43 -5.41
N LYS A 26 -38.28 -9.32 -6.40
CA LYS A 26 -37.20 -10.32 -6.40
C LYS A 26 -35.81 -9.64 -6.51
N ALA A 27 -35.69 -8.60 -7.33
CA ALA A 27 -34.47 -7.80 -7.45
C ALA A 27 -34.17 -6.98 -6.18
N ARG A 28 -35.23 -6.44 -5.51
CA ARG A 28 -35.07 -5.76 -4.21
C ARG A 28 -34.63 -6.70 -3.09
N LYS A 29 -35.13 -7.96 -3.09
CA LYS A 29 -34.71 -9.00 -2.11
C LYS A 29 -33.26 -9.42 -2.34
N ALA A 30 -32.82 -9.56 -3.60
CA ALA A 30 -31.42 -9.85 -3.93
C ALA A 30 -30.47 -8.71 -3.56
N LEU A 31 -30.84 -7.44 -3.77
CA LEU A 31 -30.07 -6.27 -3.33
C LEU A 31 -29.98 -6.17 -1.81
N LYS A 32 -31.06 -6.47 -1.06
CA LYS A 32 -31.03 -6.52 0.41
C LYS A 32 -30.16 -7.67 0.92
N ALA A 33 -30.20 -8.85 0.28
CA ALA A 33 -29.35 -10.00 0.63
C ALA A 33 -27.86 -9.71 0.35
N ALA A 34 -27.54 -9.03 -0.75
CA ALA A 34 -26.17 -8.61 -1.08
C ALA A 34 -25.65 -7.53 -0.10
N SER A 35 -26.52 -6.60 0.35
CA SER A 35 -26.18 -5.60 1.38
C SER A 35 -25.95 -6.24 2.76
N ALA A 36 -26.79 -7.22 3.14
CA ALA A 36 -26.65 -7.94 4.41
C ALA A 36 -25.40 -8.85 4.46
N LYS A 37 -24.89 -9.32 3.31
CA LYS A 37 -23.68 -10.13 3.23
C LYS A 37 -22.38 -9.30 3.35
N ARG A 38 -22.47 -7.97 3.17
CA ARG A 38 -21.33 -7.03 3.28
C ARG A 38 -20.98 -6.62 4.70
N THR A 39 -21.83 -6.81 5.68
CA THR A 39 -21.61 -6.40 7.07
C THR A 39 -20.95 -7.46 7.96
N ARG A 40 -20.67 -8.68 7.45
CA ARG A 40 -20.02 -9.76 8.22
C ARG A 40 -18.51 -9.86 8.06
N SER A 41 -17.84 -8.90 7.40
CA SER A 41 -16.40 -8.96 7.11
C SER A 41 -15.53 -8.02 7.96
N THR A 42 -16.08 -7.34 8.98
CA THR A 42 -15.32 -6.32 9.75
C THR A 42 -14.54 -6.89 10.95
N ASP A 43 -14.81 -8.12 11.38
CA ASP A 43 -14.23 -8.68 12.62
C ASP A 43 -12.93 -9.49 12.42
N LYS A 44 -12.52 -9.76 11.17
CA LYS A 44 -11.21 -10.39 10.94
C LYS A 44 -10.13 -9.32 10.91
N PRO A 45 -8.99 -9.52 11.61
CA PRO A 45 -7.87 -8.59 11.56
C PRO A 45 -7.35 -8.44 10.12
N GLY A 46 -6.88 -7.25 9.76
CA GLY A 46 -6.09 -7.05 8.55
C GLY A 46 -4.83 -7.90 8.61
N ALA A 47 -4.35 -8.41 7.49
CA ALA A 47 -3.10 -9.17 7.43
C ALA A 47 -2.01 -8.31 6.79
N LEU A 48 -0.84 -8.25 7.43
CA LEU A 48 0.32 -7.49 6.99
C LEU A 48 1.59 -8.29 7.28
N CYS A 49 2.49 -8.38 6.30
CA CYS A 49 3.85 -8.88 6.54
C CYS A 49 4.82 -7.71 6.69
N THR A 50 5.95 -7.94 7.35
CA THR A 50 7.11 -7.05 7.29
C THR A 50 8.35 -7.83 6.89
N ILE A 51 9.30 -7.19 6.19
CA ILE A 51 10.53 -7.84 5.75
C ILE A 51 11.70 -6.85 5.75
N GLY A 52 12.88 -7.32 6.16
CA GLY A 52 14.13 -6.58 6.07
C GLY A 52 15.15 -7.35 5.27
N TYR A 53 15.93 -6.64 4.41
CA TYR A 53 16.90 -7.28 3.52
C TYR A 53 18.35 -7.20 3.99
N GLU A 54 18.60 -6.73 5.22
CA GLU A 54 19.94 -6.71 5.79
C GLU A 54 20.51 -8.14 5.84
N LYS A 55 21.74 -8.31 5.32
CA LYS A 55 22.42 -9.61 5.22
C LYS A 55 21.71 -10.69 4.40
N ALA A 56 20.74 -10.32 3.54
CA ALA A 56 20.08 -11.27 2.66
C ALA A 56 20.38 -10.98 1.18
N LEU A 57 20.29 -11.99 0.34
CA LEU A 57 20.35 -11.85 -1.12
C LEU A 57 18.97 -11.48 -1.68
N PRO A 58 18.89 -10.78 -2.83
CA PRO A 58 17.61 -10.44 -3.46
C PRO A 58 16.69 -11.65 -3.68
N GLY A 59 17.25 -12.75 -4.21
CA GLY A 59 16.48 -13.98 -4.44
C GLY A 59 15.91 -14.58 -3.15
N ALA A 60 16.65 -14.51 -2.03
CA ALA A 60 16.17 -14.97 -0.73
C ALA A 60 15.01 -14.13 -0.21
N VAL A 61 15.06 -12.80 -0.40
CA VAL A 61 13.98 -11.89 -0.02
C VAL A 61 12.73 -12.16 -0.87
N ILE A 62 12.89 -12.26 -2.20
CA ILE A 62 11.79 -12.53 -3.12
C ILE A 62 11.18 -13.92 -2.86
N GLY A 63 12.02 -14.93 -2.62
CA GLY A 63 11.57 -16.28 -2.28
C GLY A 63 10.73 -16.31 -1.00
N GLU A 64 11.16 -15.59 0.04
CA GLU A 64 10.42 -15.51 1.30
C GLU A 64 9.07 -14.79 1.14
N LEU A 65 9.04 -13.68 0.39
CA LEU A 65 7.79 -12.98 0.04
C LEU A 65 6.82 -13.88 -0.74
N THR A 66 7.35 -14.63 -1.72
CA THR A 66 6.56 -15.58 -2.52
C THR A 66 6.00 -16.70 -1.67
N ARG A 67 6.81 -17.29 -0.78
CA ARG A 67 6.41 -18.35 0.16
C ARG A 67 5.31 -17.89 1.10
N ALA A 68 5.38 -16.64 1.58
CA ALA A 68 4.35 -16.04 2.42
C ALA A 68 3.07 -15.65 1.65
N GLY A 69 3.07 -15.75 0.32
CA GLY A 69 1.92 -15.38 -0.51
C GLY A 69 1.74 -13.86 -0.68
N VAL A 70 2.79 -13.07 -0.41
CA VAL A 70 2.78 -11.61 -0.62
C VAL A 70 2.59 -11.30 -2.10
N LYS A 71 1.75 -10.31 -2.40
CA LYS A 71 1.46 -9.85 -3.76
C LYS A 71 1.77 -8.38 -3.99
N LEU A 72 2.04 -7.62 -2.92
CA LEU A 72 2.47 -6.23 -3.03
C LEU A 72 3.50 -5.92 -1.96
N VAL A 73 4.67 -5.45 -2.37
CA VAL A 73 5.69 -4.88 -1.48
C VAL A 73 5.50 -3.38 -1.39
N VAL A 74 5.35 -2.89 -0.17
CA VAL A 74 5.34 -1.46 0.15
C VAL A 74 6.71 -1.08 0.71
N ASP A 75 7.51 -0.42 -0.11
CA ASP A 75 8.83 0.07 0.27
C ASP A 75 8.68 1.35 1.12
N VAL A 76 8.98 1.23 2.40
CA VAL A 76 8.91 2.34 3.37
C VAL A 76 10.29 2.94 3.68
N ARG A 77 11.23 2.84 2.76
CA ARG A 77 12.53 3.51 2.88
C ARG A 77 12.43 4.97 2.44
N ALA A 78 13.02 5.89 3.18
CA ALA A 78 13.14 7.29 2.74
C ALA A 78 14.03 7.41 1.48
N VAL A 79 15.05 6.55 1.39
CA VAL A 79 15.96 6.47 0.24
C VAL A 79 15.94 5.05 -0.31
N ALA A 80 15.31 4.86 -1.45
CA ALA A 80 15.20 3.56 -2.13
C ALA A 80 16.43 3.26 -3.03
N ALA A 81 17.52 4.05 -2.91
CA ALA A 81 18.83 3.71 -3.44
C ALA A 81 19.54 2.76 -2.45
N SER A 82 20.16 1.72 -2.97
CA SER A 82 20.94 0.77 -2.17
C SER A 82 22.27 0.49 -2.84
N ARG A 83 23.35 0.44 -2.04
CA ARG A 83 24.67 -0.03 -2.52
C ARG A 83 24.71 -1.56 -2.66
N ARG A 84 23.74 -2.25 -2.06
CA ARG A 84 23.62 -3.71 -2.23
C ARG A 84 22.96 -4.00 -3.58
N PRO A 85 23.58 -4.80 -4.46
CA PRO A 85 23.01 -5.17 -5.76
C PRO A 85 21.61 -5.76 -5.61
N GLY A 86 20.69 -5.41 -6.52
CA GLY A 86 19.33 -5.91 -6.54
C GLY A 86 18.34 -5.17 -5.61
N PHE A 87 18.81 -4.27 -4.73
CA PHE A 87 17.93 -3.57 -3.77
C PHE A 87 17.71 -2.08 -4.07
N SER A 88 18.27 -1.54 -5.14
CA SER A 88 17.86 -0.22 -5.64
C SER A 88 16.45 -0.28 -6.20
N LYS A 89 15.69 0.82 -6.13
CA LYS A 89 14.27 0.89 -6.49
C LYS A 89 13.92 0.15 -7.80
N LYS A 90 14.66 0.46 -8.88
CA LYS A 90 14.40 -0.13 -10.21
C LYS A 90 14.71 -1.63 -10.24
N GLN A 91 15.83 -2.05 -9.67
CA GLN A 91 16.25 -3.46 -9.66
C GLN A 91 15.31 -4.30 -8.79
N LEU A 92 14.95 -3.80 -7.60
CA LEU A 92 14.03 -4.49 -6.70
C LEU A 92 12.63 -4.63 -7.34
N ALA A 93 12.12 -3.54 -7.92
CA ALA A 93 10.82 -3.56 -8.59
C ALA A 93 10.80 -4.57 -9.77
N ALA A 94 11.86 -4.62 -10.58
CA ALA A 94 11.96 -5.59 -11.67
C ALA A 94 11.98 -7.04 -11.16
N GLY A 95 12.80 -7.36 -10.15
CA GLY A 95 12.85 -8.71 -9.59
C GLY A 95 11.56 -9.13 -8.88
N LEU A 96 10.81 -8.19 -8.29
CA LEU A 96 9.49 -8.46 -7.72
C LEU A 96 8.46 -8.72 -8.81
N ASP A 97 8.49 -7.93 -9.89
CA ASP A 97 7.58 -8.07 -11.05
C ASP A 97 7.75 -9.43 -11.72
N GLU A 98 8.99 -9.91 -11.91
CA GLU A 98 9.30 -11.27 -12.39
C GLU A 98 8.68 -12.37 -11.51
N ALA A 99 8.54 -12.11 -10.21
CA ALA A 99 7.89 -13.02 -9.26
C ALA A 99 6.36 -12.80 -9.14
N GLY A 100 5.76 -11.89 -9.92
CA GLY A 100 4.35 -11.55 -9.86
C GLY A 100 3.95 -10.82 -8.58
N ILE A 101 4.89 -10.02 -8.03
CA ILE A 101 4.70 -9.21 -6.82
C ILE A 101 4.79 -7.72 -7.20
N GLY A 102 3.73 -6.97 -6.95
CA GLY A 102 3.70 -5.51 -7.18
C GLY A 102 4.67 -4.76 -6.26
N TYR A 103 5.06 -3.56 -6.67
CA TYR A 103 5.92 -2.67 -5.89
C TYR A 103 5.32 -1.29 -5.76
N LEU A 104 5.20 -0.78 -4.54
CA LEU A 104 4.78 0.57 -4.20
C LEU A 104 5.81 1.22 -3.29
N HIS A 105 6.19 2.47 -3.55
CA HIS A 105 7.12 3.21 -2.70
C HIS A 105 6.40 4.34 -1.97
N LEU A 106 6.21 4.20 -0.66
CA LEU A 106 5.66 5.23 0.22
C LEU A 106 6.82 5.97 0.94
N GLN A 107 7.54 6.79 0.18
CA GLN A 107 8.70 7.53 0.68
C GLN A 107 8.43 8.36 1.96
N PRO A 108 7.25 9.02 2.13
CA PRO A 108 6.98 9.79 3.34
C PRO A 108 6.92 8.95 4.62
N LEU A 109 6.74 7.62 4.52
CA LEU A 109 6.87 6.70 5.66
C LEU A 109 8.32 6.32 5.98
N GLY A 110 9.29 6.82 5.23
CA GLY A 110 10.69 6.53 5.44
C GLY A 110 11.31 7.31 6.60
N THR A 111 12.33 6.73 7.22
CA THR A 111 13.07 7.38 8.32
C THR A 111 13.77 8.65 7.83
N PRO A 112 13.55 9.82 8.45
CA PRO A 112 14.25 11.06 8.09
C PRO A 112 15.76 10.94 8.35
N GLU A 113 16.56 11.84 7.80
CA GLU A 113 18.02 11.73 7.82
C GLU A 113 18.59 11.63 9.22
N ALA A 114 18.19 12.50 10.14
CA ALA A 114 18.61 12.45 11.54
C ALA A 114 18.29 11.11 12.22
N GLY A 115 17.15 10.49 11.87
CA GLY A 115 16.78 9.16 12.36
C GLY A 115 17.67 8.07 11.77
N ARG A 116 18.05 8.16 10.48
CA ARG A 116 18.99 7.23 9.87
C ARG A 116 20.40 7.34 10.45
N GLU A 117 20.83 8.55 10.84
CA GLU A 117 22.11 8.77 11.55
C GLU A 117 22.07 8.16 12.94
N ALA A 118 20.98 8.36 13.69
CA ALA A 118 20.80 7.73 14.99
C ALA A 118 20.86 6.20 14.88
N ALA A 119 20.19 5.62 13.87
CA ALA A 119 20.24 4.18 13.60
C ALA A 119 21.67 3.67 13.32
N ARG A 120 22.44 4.37 12.46
CA ARG A 120 23.83 4.03 12.16
C ARG A 120 24.74 4.12 13.39
N ALA A 121 24.43 5.03 14.30
CA ALA A 121 25.14 5.20 15.58
C ALA A 121 24.67 4.22 16.67
N GLY A 122 23.75 3.30 16.36
CA GLY A 122 23.19 2.35 17.35
C GLY A 122 22.26 2.98 18.39
N LYS A 123 21.89 4.25 18.22
CA LYS A 123 21.02 5.02 19.14
C LYS A 123 19.54 4.78 18.86
N ILE A 124 19.07 3.58 19.14
CA ILE A 124 17.70 3.13 18.76
C ILE A 124 16.61 4.01 19.39
N ASP A 125 16.74 4.38 20.68
CA ASP A 125 15.75 5.26 21.33
C ASP A 125 15.67 6.64 20.66
N ALA A 126 16.80 7.17 20.21
CA ALA A 126 16.83 8.42 19.46
C ALA A 126 16.15 8.28 18.09
N LEU A 127 16.42 7.18 17.38
CA LEU A 127 15.74 6.85 16.13
C LEU A 127 14.21 6.84 16.35
N ILE A 128 13.73 6.10 17.35
CA ILE A 128 12.29 5.97 17.63
C ILE A 128 11.68 7.33 17.92
N ARG A 129 12.25 8.15 18.82
CA ARG A 129 11.73 9.49 19.12
C ARG A 129 11.70 10.41 17.90
N ILE A 130 12.72 10.36 17.04
CA ILE A 130 12.77 11.16 15.82
C ILE A 130 11.69 10.67 14.85
N TYR A 131 11.55 9.36 14.70
CA TYR A 131 10.60 8.78 13.79
C TYR A 131 9.13 9.01 14.23
N ASP A 132 8.83 8.90 15.53
CA ASP A 132 7.49 9.17 16.05
C ASP A 132 7.05 10.61 15.75
N ARG A 133 7.96 11.59 15.89
CA ARG A 133 7.67 12.98 15.49
C ARG A 133 7.49 13.12 13.98
N HIS A 134 8.30 12.43 13.19
CA HIS A 134 8.17 12.42 11.73
C HIS A 134 6.83 11.83 11.28
N LEU A 135 6.39 10.76 11.93
CA LEU A 135 5.12 10.09 11.61
C LEU A 135 3.91 10.99 11.84
N GLN A 136 4.02 12.04 12.68
CA GLN A 136 2.97 13.05 12.88
C GLN A 136 2.93 14.12 11.79
N THR A 137 3.87 14.15 10.86
CA THR A 137 3.83 15.11 9.75
C THR A 137 2.66 14.82 8.81
N LYS A 138 2.12 15.85 8.18
CA LYS A 138 0.97 15.73 7.27
C LYS A 138 1.22 14.69 6.17
N THR A 139 2.38 14.75 5.51
CA THR A 139 2.72 13.84 4.41
C THR A 139 2.87 12.39 4.86
N ALA A 140 3.42 12.15 6.06
CA ALA A 140 3.50 10.81 6.63
C ALA A 140 2.11 10.29 7.03
N GLN A 141 1.24 11.12 7.58
CA GLN A 141 -0.13 10.75 7.94
C GLN A 141 -1.00 10.45 6.71
N GLU A 142 -0.84 11.18 5.62
CA GLU A 142 -1.49 10.90 4.33
C GLU A 142 -1.07 9.54 3.79
N SER A 143 0.25 9.26 3.74
CA SER A 143 0.79 7.97 3.30
C SER A 143 0.41 6.82 4.24
N LEU A 144 0.32 7.07 5.55
CA LEU A 144 -0.18 6.09 6.52
C LEU A 144 -1.67 5.80 6.30
N GLY A 145 -2.46 6.81 5.91
CA GLY A 145 -3.86 6.65 5.51
C GLY A 145 -4.01 5.80 4.25
N GLU A 146 -3.17 6.02 3.23
CA GLU A 146 -3.11 5.21 2.02
C GLU A 146 -2.78 3.75 2.35
N LEU A 147 -1.73 3.52 3.13
CA LEU A 147 -1.33 2.19 3.58
C LEU A 147 -2.46 1.50 4.37
N ALA A 148 -3.12 2.22 5.29
CA ALA A 148 -4.26 1.71 6.04
C ALA A 148 -5.42 1.29 5.13
N GLY A 149 -5.69 2.05 4.07
CA GLY A 149 -6.67 1.72 3.04
C GLY A 149 -6.34 0.40 2.32
N LEU A 150 -5.08 0.22 1.92
CA LEU A 150 -4.59 -1.01 1.28
C LEU A 150 -4.72 -2.23 2.21
N VAL A 151 -4.32 -2.10 3.48
CA VAL A 151 -4.44 -3.19 4.48
C VAL A 151 -5.91 -3.54 4.73
N LYS A 152 -6.80 -2.54 4.84
CA LYS A 152 -8.25 -2.76 5.01
C LYS A 152 -8.89 -3.48 3.82
N ALA A 153 -8.39 -3.28 2.62
CA ALA A 153 -8.86 -4.00 1.42
C ALA A 153 -8.57 -5.51 1.49
N ARG A 154 -7.64 -5.96 2.35
CA ARG A 154 -7.26 -7.36 2.64
C ARG A 154 -6.74 -8.18 1.46
N LYS A 155 -6.76 -7.65 0.29
CA LYS A 155 -6.18 -8.24 -0.92
C LYS A 155 -5.71 -7.11 -1.81
N PRO A 156 -4.48 -7.21 -2.29
CA PRO A 156 -3.50 -8.29 -2.09
C PRO A 156 -2.89 -8.29 -0.68
N LEU A 157 -2.28 -9.43 -0.24
CA LEU A 157 -1.44 -9.46 0.96
C LEU A 157 -0.21 -8.58 0.74
N LEU A 158 0.07 -7.71 1.72
CA LEU A 158 1.12 -6.70 1.65
C LEU A 158 2.32 -7.08 2.50
N ALA A 159 3.52 -6.62 2.12
CA ALA A 159 4.69 -6.63 3.00
C ALA A 159 5.35 -5.25 3.06
N LEU A 160 5.60 -4.72 4.25
CA LEU A 160 6.44 -3.53 4.45
C LEU A 160 7.91 -3.92 4.30
N LEU A 161 8.62 -3.24 3.41
CA LEU A 161 10.05 -3.49 3.19
C LEU A 161 10.92 -2.36 3.73
N CYS A 162 11.92 -2.72 4.53
CA CYS A 162 13.00 -1.84 4.97
C CYS A 162 14.36 -2.55 4.87
N TYR A 163 15.44 -1.81 5.15
CA TYR A 163 16.79 -2.37 5.26
C TYR A 163 16.94 -3.30 6.46
N CYS A 164 16.58 -2.82 7.67
CA CYS A 164 16.88 -3.51 8.95
C CYS A 164 16.29 -4.92 9.00
N ARG A 165 17.11 -5.91 9.38
CA ARG A 165 16.66 -7.29 9.57
C ARG A 165 15.69 -7.41 10.75
N ASN A 166 16.07 -6.82 11.90
CA ASN A 166 15.24 -6.88 13.11
C ASN A 166 14.12 -5.83 13.07
N PRO A 167 12.83 -6.22 13.10
CA PRO A 167 11.72 -5.28 13.10
C PRO A 167 11.69 -4.41 14.38
N ASN A 168 12.08 -4.95 15.56
CA ASN A 168 12.01 -4.25 16.83
C ASN A 168 12.95 -3.03 16.93
N THR A 169 14.02 -3.01 16.14
CA THR A 169 14.97 -1.88 16.07
C THR A 169 14.78 -1.06 14.80
N CYS A 170 13.62 -1.19 14.14
CA CYS A 170 13.31 -0.61 12.86
C CYS A 170 12.05 0.27 12.93
N HIS A 171 12.01 1.33 12.14
CA HIS A 171 10.82 2.17 12.02
C HIS A 171 9.56 1.42 11.53
N ARG A 172 9.69 0.23 10.93
CA ARG A 172 8.54 -0.60 10.54
C ARG A 172 7.63 -0.92 11.73
N SER A 173 8.20 -1.19 12.91
CA SER A 173 7.43 -1.45 14.13
C SER A 173 6.56 -0.25 14.53
N ARG A 174 7.02 0.98 14.26
CA ARG A 174 6.25 2.20 14.53
C ARG A 174 5.11 2.40 13.54
N ILE A 175 5.32 2.01 12.27
CA ILE A 175 4.24 1.99 11.26
C ILE A 175 3.18 0.97 11.65
N VAL A 176 3.60 -0.23 12.05
CA VAL A 176 2.69 -1.29 12.51
C VAL A 176 1.88 -0.81 13.71
N ALA A 177 2.51 -0.27 14.75
CA ALA A 177 1.82 0.27 15.94
C ALA A 177 0.78 1.35 15.56
N ALA A 178 1.14 2.28 14.66
CA ALA A 178 0.21 3.31 14.20
C ALA A 178 -0.96 2.76 13.33
N LEU A 179 -0.79 1.60 12.69
CA LEU A 179 -1.88 0.90 12.01
C LEU A 179 -2.77 0.14 13.01
N GLU A 180 -2.19 -0.47 14.05
CA GLU A 180 -2.92 -1.16 15.12
C GLU A 180 -3.84 -0.22 15.91
N GLU A 181 -3.45 1.06 16.08
CA GLU A 181 -4.32 2.11 16.63
C GLU A 181 -5.56 2.38 15.75
N ARG A 182 -5.50 2.05 14.46
CA ARG A 182 -6.57 2.34 13.49
C ARG A 182 -7.45 1.14 13.17
N MET A 183 -6.93 -0.08 13.38
CA MET A 183 -7.65 -1.32 13.03
C MET A 183 -7.02 -2.54 13.69
N PRO A 184 -7.79 -3.61 13.95
CA PRO A 184 -7.23 -4.91 14.30
C PRO A 184 -6.30 -5.41 13.19
N LEU A 185 -5.08 -5.82 13.54
CA LEU A 185 -4.03 -6.20 12.60
C LEU A 185 -3.36 -7.50 13.05
N ALA A 186 -3.16 -8.42 12.10
CA ALA A 186 -2.29 -9.58 12.28
C ALA A 186 -1.00 -9.32 11.48
N VAL A 187 0.13 -9.35 12.15
CA VAL A 187 1.44 -9.04 11.56
C VAL A 187 2.32 -10.28 11.56
N ASP A 188 2.97 -10.55 10.43
CA ASP A 188 3.98 -11.61 10.27
C ASP A 188 5.32 -10.99 9.86
N ASP A 189 6.33 -11.16 10.69
CA ASP A 189 7.69 -10.65 10.46
C ASP A 189 8.52 -11.68 9.70
N LEU A 190 8.61 -11.52 8.38
CA LEU A 190 9.36 -12.40 7.51
C LEU A 190 10.87 -12.21 7.68
N VAL A 191 11.59 -13.32 7.83
CA VAL A 191 13.05 -13.30 8.04
C VAL A 191 13.73 -14.12 6.94
N PRO A 192 14.18 -13.47 5.84
CA PRO A 192 14.87 -14.18 4.78
C PRO A 192 16.19 -14.79 5.27
N PRO A 193 16.62 -15.95 4.73
CA PRO A 193 17.92 -16.53 5.07
C PRO A 193 19.04 -15.53 4.80
N PRO A 194 20.09 -15.51 5.63
CA PRO A 194 21.26 -14.68 5.40
C PRO A 194 22.04 -15.12 4.15
N ALA A 195 22.83 -14.18 3.59
CA ALA A 195 23.75 -14.41 2.50
C ALA A 195 24.99 -15.17 2.98
#